data_4b7fe25a7760e5c3cd0ef4d32cb74f35
#
_entry.id   4b7fe25a7760e5c3cd0ef4d32cb74f35
#
_cell.length_a   1.000
_cell.length_b   1.000
_cell.length_c   1.000
_cell.angle_alpha   90.00
_cell.angle_beta   90.00
_cell.angle_gamma   90.00
#
_symmetry.space_group_name_H-M   'P 1'
#
loop_
_entity.id
_entity.type
_entity.pdbx_description
1 polymer ?
#
loop_
_entity_poly.entity_id
_entity_poly.type
_entity_poly.pdbx_seq_one_letter_code
_entity_poly.pdbx_strand_id
1 'polypeptide(L)'
;MKKRIAGWIALLMTLICVSALAEGSDNWLAGVLGGARGGKQATDHYVALLQIDGELSENDYFYDHIGTLDALDELVDDENNDALVLYLNTPGGNIYEADELYHALMVYRRETGRPIYGYMAQECCSGGMLVAMAADELYASRMTIAGNIGVYMTAVSDAELYKKVGVELEYIATGENKVPGYPELTDEQREIYRAMVEESFDFFKEAIASARGLSEEQMASFTDGRLLTAIQAKELGLIDDVMYYDELVDALSEKYPDDELKNVTPDGYAGYAVSSGSSPSLDWLSEIEKLIEENQDTTGGRHVLRGR
;
A
#
# COMPACT_ATOMS: atom_id res chain seq x y z
N MET A 1 3.03 -64.62 4.84
CA MET A 1 1.97 -63.92 5.57
C MET A 1 2.40 -62.59 6.20
N LYS A 2 3.55 -62.47 6.86
CA LYS A 2 3.98 -61.22 7.55
C LYS A 2 4.17 -59.99 6.63
N LYS A 3 4.57 -60.11 5.38
CA LYS A 3 4.75 -58.99 4.44
C LYS A 3 3.41 -58.41 3.90
N ARG A 4 2.33 -59.17 3.90
CA ARG A 4 0.99 -58.67 3.47
C ARG A 4 0.27 -57.87 4.58
N ILE A 5 0.53 -58.23 5.84
CA ILE A 5 -0.07 -57.53 6.99
C ILE A 5 0.57 -56.16 7.16
N ALA A 6 1.88 -55.99 6.92
CA ALA A 6 2.55 -54.68 6.98
C ALA A 6 2.04 -53.71 5.90
N GLY A 7 1.72 -54.22 4.69
CA GLY A 7 1.10 -53.38 3.63
C GLY A 7 -0.30 -52.87 3.95
N TRP A 8 -1.10 -53.68 4.63
CA TRP A 8 -2.46 -53.27 5.05
C TRP A 8 -2.47 -52.26 6.21
N ILE A 9 -1.48 -52.36 7.11
CA ILE A 9 -1.32 -51.39 8.21
C ILE A 9 -0.86 -50.03 7.67
N ALA A 10 0.07 -50.03 6.70
CA ALA A 10 0.50 -48.79 6.05
C ALA A 10 -0.63 -48.11 5.23
N LEU A 11 -1.47 -48.91 4.54
CA LEU A 11 -2.63 -48.41 3.81
C LEU A 11 -3.72 -47.87 4.75
N LEU A 12 -3.93 -48.52 5.91
CA LEU A 12 -4.88 -48.05 6.92
C LEU A 12 -4.42 -46.76 7.58
N MET A 13 -3.11 -46.60 7.84
CA MET A 13 -2.55 -45.38 8.38
C MET A 13 -2.66 -44.20 7.38
N THR A 14 -2.43 -44.46 6.07
CA THR A 14 -2.64 -43.39 5.04
C THR A 14 -4.11 -43.04 4.87
N LEU A 15 -5.05 -43.97 4.97
CA LEU A 15 -6.48 -43.69 4.93
C LEU A 15 -6.96 -42.86 6.15
N ILE A 16 -6.43 -43.15 7.33
CA ILE A 16 -6.74 -42.43 8.57
C ILE A 16 -6.19 -41.01 8.49
N CYS A 17 -4.99 -40.78 7.91
CA CYS A 17 -4.46 -39.44 7.68
C CYS A 17 -5.27 -38.64 6.65
N VAL A 18 -5.79 -39.28 5.59
CA VAL A 18 -6.58 -38.62 4.55
C VAL A 18 -8.00 -38.30 5.05
N SER A 19 -8.62 -39.16 5.88
CA SER A 19 -9.93 -38.86 6.46
C SER A 19 -9.87 -37.78 7.56
N ALA A 20 -8.76 -37.66 8.28
CA ALA A 20 -8.56 -36.57 9.26
C ALA A 20 -8.32 -35.20 8.61
N LEU A 21 -7.88 -35.15 7.35
CA LEU A 21 -7.76 -33.93 6.56
C LEU A 21 -9.07 -33.47 5.90
N ALA A 22 -10.09 -34.35 5.89
CA ALA A 22 -11.39 -34.04 5.28
C ALA A 22 -12.46 -33.55 6.27
N GLU A 23 -12.22 -33.66 7.59
CA GLU A 23 -13.12 -33.14 8.63
C GLU A 23 -12.37 -32.04 9.40
N GLY A 24 -12.52 -30.78 8.96
CA GLY A 24 -11.90 -29.56 9.51
C GLY A 24 -11.81 -29.55 11.04
N SER A 25 -10.71 -30.09 11.57
CA SER A 25 -10.26 -29.86 12.94
C SER A 25 -8.77 -29.55 12.94
N ASP A 26 -8.43 -28.28 12.80
CA ASP A 26 -7.06 -27.75 12.75
C ASP A 26 -6.27 -27.84 14.07
N ASN A 27 -6.82 -28.48 15.11
CA ASN A 27 -6.24 -28.42 16.44
C ASN A 27 -5.43 -29.64 16.91
N TRP A 28 -5.40 -30.78 16.21
CA TRP A 28 -4.68 -31.95 16.75
C TRP A 28 -3.18 -31.98 16.42
N LEU A 29 -2.79 -31.41 15.26
CA LEU A 29 -1.39 -31.34 14.85
C LEU A 29 -0.60 -30.30 15.67
N ALA A 30 -1.26 -29.23 16.09
CA ALA A 30 -0.70 -28.25 17.01
C ALA A 30 -0.37 -28.88 18.38
N GLY A 31 -1.19 -29.83 18.85
CA GLY A 31 -0.97 -30.53 20.13
C GLY A 31 0.15 -31.57 20.11
N VAL A 32 0.53 -32.11 18.95
CA VAL A 32 1.56 -33.18 18.82
C VAL A 32 2.95 -32.61 18.55
N LEU A 33 3.05 -31.43 17.90
CA LEU A 33 4.33 -30.78 17.55
C LEU A 33 4.68 -29.60 18.47
N GLY A 34 3.77 -29.10 19.25
CA GLY A 34 3.97 -28.03 20.22
C GLY A 34 4.23 -28.56 21.60
N GLY A 35 5.49 -28.70 22.01
CA GLY A 35 5.83 -28.81 23.43
C GLY A 35 5.22 -27.65 24.19
N ALA A 36 4.45 -27.95 25.25
CA ALA A 36 3.73 -27.05 26.14
C ALA A 36 4.34 -25.64 26.29
N ARG A 37 3.97 -24.71 25.43
CA ARG A 37 3.86 -23.30 25.79
C ARG A 37 2.47 -23.13 26.37
N GLY A 38 2.40 -22.69 27.63
CA GLY A 38 1.14 -22.43 28.34
C GLY A 38 0.19 -21.68 27.41
N GLY A 39 -1.00 -22.23 27.18
CA GLY A 39 -1.98 -21.59 26.32
C GLY A 39 -2.30 -20.22 26.90
N LYS A 40 -1.83 -19.17 26.22
CA LYS A 40 -2.38 -17.82 26.40
C LYS A 40 -3.84 -17.92 25.99
N GLN A 41 -4.72 -17.39 26.82
CA GLN A 41 -6.10 -17.17 26.43
C GLN A 41 -6.03 -16.14 25.31
N ALA A 42 -6.46 -16.50 24.09
CA ALA A 42 -6.56 -15.54 23.02
C ALA A 42 -7.44 -14.39 23.49
N THR A 43 -6.91 -13.20 23.53
CA THR A 43 -7.70 -11.99 23.70
C THR A 43 -8.35 -11.68 22.34
N ASP A 44 -9.51 -11.04 22.36
CA ASP A 44 -10.12 -10.53 21.11
C ASP A 44 -9.38 -9.25 20.63
N HIS A 45 -8.36 -8.79 21.37
CA HIS A 45 -7.58 -7.59 21.08
C HIS A 45 -6.49 -7.84 20.02
N TYR A 46 -6.19 -6.81 19.24
CA TYR A 46 -5.24 -6.91 18.13
C TYR A 46 -4.57 -5.58 17.79
N VAL A 47 -3.38 -5.68 17.19
CA VAL A 47 -2.72 -4.60 16.48
C VAL A 47 -3.12 -4.69 15.01
N ALA A 48 -3.73 -3.64 14.44
CA ALA A 48 -4.11 -3.61 13.04
C ALA A 48 -2.88 -3.42 12.14
N LEU A 49 -2.85 -4.09 10.99
CA LEU A 49 -1.90 -3.84 9.91
C LEU A 49 -2.67 -3.29 8.70
N LEU A 50 -2.41 -2.04 8.35
CA LEU A 50 -2.91 -1.39 7.14
C LEU A 50 -1.76 -1.16 6.16
N GLN A 51 -1.86 -1.76 4.98
CA GLN A 51 -0.83 -1.66 3.95
C GLN A 51 -1.27 -0.67 2.87
N ILE A 52 -0.40 0.27 2.55
CA ILE A 52 -0.54 1.23 1.44
C ILE A 52 0.55 0.88 0.42
N ASP A 53 0.15 0.31 -0.70
CA ASP A 53 1.07 -0.09 -1.77
C ASP A 53 0.61 0.50 -3.11
N GLY A 54 1.54 0.98 -3.94
CA GLY A 54 1.23 1.63 -5.21
C GLY A 54 1.04 3.14 -5.12
N GLU A 55 0.52 3.74 -6.18
CA GLU A 55 0.28 5.17 -6.29
C GLU A 55 -0.98 5.58 -5.51
N LEU A 56 -0.91 6.65 -4.73
CA LEU A 56 -2.07 7.21 -4.02
C LEU A 56 -3.02 7.85 -5.04
N SER A 57 -3.90 7.03 -5.60
CA SER A 57 -4.84 7.41 -6.66
C SER A 57 -6.03 6.45 -6.66
N GLU A 58 -7.25 6.98 -6.82
CA GLU A 58 -8.47 6.15 -6.98
C GLU A 58 -8.41 5.17 -8.17
N ASN A 59 -7.51 5.42 -9.12
CA ASN A 59 -7.36 4.60 -10.33
C ASN A 59 -6.15 3.66 -10.29
N ASP A 60 -5.44 3.57 -9.17
CA ASP A 60 -4.32 2.64 -9.02
C ASP A 60 -4.83 1.20 -8.87
N TYR A 61 -4.07 0.24 -9.40
CA TYR A 61 -4.44 -1.17 -9.35
C TYR A 61 -4.14 -1.82 -8.00
N PHE A 62 -3.14 -1.27 -7.28
CA PHE A 62 -2.63 -1.85 -6.03
C PHE A 62 -3.15 -1.12 -4.79
N TYR A 63 -3.75 0.05 -4.95
CA TYR A 63 -4.26 0.89 -3.87
C TYR A 63 -5.77 1.11 -3.99
N ASP A 64 -6.52 0.64 -3.01
CA ASP A 64 -7.95 0.91 -2.87
C ASP A 64 -8.17 2.07 -1.89
N HIS A 65 -8.31 3.28 -2.43
CA HIS A 65 -8.47 4.49 -1.63
C HIS A 65 -9.71 4.44 -0.73
N ILE A 66 -10.86 4.17 -1.32
CA ILE A 66 -12.14 4.18 -0.59
C ILE A 66 -12.18 3.05 0.45
N GLY A 67 -11.79 1.84 0.07
CA GLY A 67 -11.71 0.72 1.02
C GLY A 67 -10.74 1.00 2.17
N THR A 68 -9.64 1.74 1.91
CA THR A 68 -8.69 2.14 2.96
C THR A 68 -9.31 3.13 3.95
N LEU A 69 -10.09 4.11 3.46
CA LEU A 69 -10.80 5.05 4.32
C LEU A 69 -11.87 4.34 5.14
N ASP A 70 -12.65 3.44 4.53
CA ASP A 70 -13.67 2.63 5.20
C ASP A 70 -13.03 1.76 6.31
N ALA A 71 -11.88 1.13 6.03
CA ALA A 71 -11.16 0.34 7.03
C ALA A 71 -10.68 1.18 8.23
N LEU A 72 -10.26 2.43 8.00
CA LEU A 72 -9.88 3.36 9.07
C LEU A 72 -11.10 3.78 9.90
N ASP A 73 -12.24 4.04 9.28
CA ASP A 73 -13.48 4.34 9.97
C ASP A 73 -13.94 3.17 10.85
N GLU A 74 -13.86 1.93 10.35
CA GLU A 74 -14.15 0.71 11.15
C GLU A 74 -13.20 0.58 12.34
N LEU A 75 -11.90 0.89 12.17
CA LEU A 75 -10.93 0.85 13.26
C LEU A 75 -11.19 1.90 14.35
N VAL A 76 -11.77 3.05 14.01
CA VAL A 76 -12.14 4.06 15.01
C VAL A 76 -13.17 3.51 15.98
N ASP A 77 -14.15 2.77 15.47
CA ASP A 77 -15.26 2.23 16.24
C ASP A 77 -14.94 0.88 16.92
N ASP A 78 -13.85 0.18 16.54
CA ASP A 78 -13.50 -1.14 17.09
C ASP A 78 -12.72 -1.01 18.40
N GLU A 79 -13.38 -1.31 19.52
CA GLU A 79 -12.77 -1.26 20.86
C GLU A 79 -11.67 -2.32 21.09
N ASN A 80 -11.59 -3.35 20.23
CA ASN A 80 -10.58 -4.41 20.35
C ASN A 80 -9.26 -4.06 19.63
N ASN A 81 -9.24 -2.99 18.85
CA ASN A 81 -8.02 -2.52 18.22
C ASN A 81 -7.18 -1.71 19.22
N ASP A 82 -5.91 -2.06 19.45
CA ASP A 82 -5.03 -1.39 20.43
C ASP A 82 -3.97 -0.49 19.77
N ALA A 83 -3.63 -0.73 18.52
CA ALA A 83 -2.68 0.07 17.76
C ALA A 83 -2.82 -0.16 16.25
N LEU A 84 -2.19 0.71 15.46
CA LEU A 84 -2.12 0.59 14.00
C LEU A 84 -0.66 0.50 13.53
N VAL A 85 -0.33 -0.52 12.76
CA VAL A 85 0.87 -0.56 11.91
C VAL A 85 0.50 -0.07 10.53
N LEU A 86 1.07 1.06 10.13
CA LEU A 86 0.91 1.65 8.81
C LEU A 86 2.12 1.26 7.95
N TYR A 87 1.94 0.27 7.08
CA TYR A 87 2.98 -0.20 6.17
C TYR A 87 2.90 0.56 4.85
N LEU A 88 3.95 1.30 4.50
CA LEU A 88 3.99 2.22 3.36
C LEU A 88 4.97 1.73 2.30
N ASN A 89 4.48 1.50 1.09
CA ASN A 89 5.28 1.17 -0.09
C ASN A 89 4.73 1.94 -1.30
N THR A 90 4.96 3.25 -1.35
CA THR A 90 4.30 4.15 -2.30
C THR A 90 5.24 5.23 -2.83
N PRO A 91 5.21 5.51 -4.15
CA PRO A 91 5.88 6.67 -4.72
C PRO A 91 5.19 8.01 -4.38
N GLY A 92 4.05 7.97 -3.71
CA GLY A 92 3.12 9.09 -3.55
C GLY A 92 2.00 9.02 -4.57
N GLY A 93 1.46 10.16 -4.98
CA GLY A 93 0.34 10.20 -5.93
C GLY A 93 -0.35 11.54 -5.91
N ASN A 94 -1.66 11.53 -6.11
CA ASN A 94 -2.47 12.73 -6.09
C ASN A 94 -2.51 13.34 -4.69
N ILE A 95 -2.40 14.65 -4.64
CA ILE A 95 -2.38 15.38 -3.35
C ILE A 95 -3.70 15.23 -2.59
N TYR A 96 -4.82 15.10 -3.32
CA TYR A 96 -6.14 14.97 -2.70
C TYR A 96 -6.25 13.65 -1.92
N GLU A 97 -5.93 12.52 -2.55
CA GLU A 97 -5.98 11.20 -1.89
C GLU A 97 -4.96 11.09 -0.77
N ALA A 98 -3.79 11.71 -0.94
CA ALA A 98 -2.78 11.75 0.12
C ALA A 98 -3.25 12.54 1.34
N ASP A 99 -3.93 13.68 1.13
CA ASP A 99 -4.49 14.52 2.20
C ASP A 99 -5.68 13.84 2.89
N GLU A 100 -6.60 13.23 2.13
CA GLU A 100 -7.72 12.47 2.72
C GLU A 100 -7.23 11.33 3.61
N LEU A 101 -6.25 10.55 3.14
CA LEU A 101 -5.69 9.45 3.92
C LEU A 101 -4.95 9.97 5.16
N TYR A 102 -4.14 11.03 5.02
CA TYR A 102 -3.50 11.68 6.16
C TYR A 102 -4.54 12.16 7.19
N HIS A 103 -5.61 12.81 6.71
CA HIS A 103 -6.70 13.27 7.58
C HIS A 103 -7.39 12.10 8.30
N ALA A 104 -7.73 11.02 7.61
CA ALA A 104 -8.36 9.84 8.21
C ALA A 104 -7.48 9.20 9.30
N LEU A 105 -6.18 9.08 9.07
CA LEU A 105 -5.21 8.62 10.07
C LEU A 105 -5.14 9.56 11.27
N MET A 106 -5.17 10.87 11.06
CA MET A 106 -5.20 11.85 12.16
C MET A 106 -6.53 11.82 12.93
N VAL A 107 -7.65 11.49 12.28
CA VAL A 107 -8.94 11.23 12.93
C VAL A 107 -8.84 9.98 13.80
N TYR A 108 -8.37 8.86 13.26
CA TYR A 108 -8.14 7.64 14.02
C TYR A 108 -7.32 7.91 15.29
N ARG A 109 -6.17 8.57 15.14
CA ARG A 109 -5.29 8.92 16.26
C ARG A 109 -5.97 9.81 17.32
N ARG A 110 -6.72 10.82 16.86
CA ARG A 110 -7.39 11.78 17.75
C ARG A 110 -8.56 11.16 18.52
N GLU A 111 -9.43 10.41 17.83
CA GLU A 111 -10.65 9.84 18.41
C GLU A 111 -10.36 8.64 19.31
N THR A 112 -9.37 7.82 18.95
CA THR A 112 -9.05 6.60 19.71
C THR A 112 -7.94 6.80 20.73
N GLY A 113 -7.01 7.74 20.51
CA GLY A 113 -5.79 7.89 21.29
C GLY A 113 -4.78 6.75 21.12
N ARG A 114 -5.02 5.84 20.17
CA ARG A 114 -4.17 4.68 19.90
C ARG A 114 -2.98 5.09 19.03
N PRO A 115 -1.79 4.48 19.26
CA PRO A 115 -0.59 4.83 18.50
C PRO A 115 -0.60 4.26 17.07
N ILE A 116 0.05 5.00 16.19
CA ILE A 116 0.33 4.60 14.80
C ILE A 116 1.84 4.36 14.66
N TYR A 117 2.23 3.14 14.28
CA TYR A 117 3.60 2.75 13.98
C TYR A 117 3.78 2.69 12.46
N GLY A 118 4.46 3.67 11.89
CA GLY A 118 4.75 3.73 10.46
C GLY A 118 5.97 2.89 10.10
N TYR A 119 5.87 2.13 9.02
CA TYR A 119 6.99 1.42 8.42
C TYR A 119 7.09 1.71 6.93
N MET A 120 8.20 2.31 6.50
CA MET A 120 8.49 2.61 5.10
C MET A 120 9.27 1.44 4.49
N ALA A 121 8.67 0.77 3.51
CA ALA A 121 9.23 -0.43 2.87
C ALA A 121 10.23 -0.11 1.76
N GLN A 122 9.93 -0.44 0.51
CA GLN A 122 10.84 -0.18 -0.61
C GLN A 122 10.97 1.32 -0.88
N GLU A 123 9.84 2.01 -0.95
CA GLU A 123 9.78 3.45 -1.15
C GLU A 123 8.64 4.11 -0.37
N CYS A 124 8.87 5.34 0.07
CA CYS A 124 7.86 6.21 0.64
C CYS A 124 8.20 7.64 0.25
N CYS A 125 7.57 8.14 -0.81
CA CYS A 125 7.93 9.39 -1.46
C CYS A 125 6.73 10.32 -1.61
N SER A 126 6.99 11.64 -1.76
CA SER A 126 5.96 12.64 -2.09
C SER A 126 4.74 12.54 -1.17
N GLY A 127 3.52 12.35 -1.70
CA GLY A 127 2.30 12.13 -0.90
C GLY A 127 2.42 11.01 0.14
N GLY A 128 3.25 9.97 -0.12
CA GLY A 128 3.55 8.94 0.86
C GLY A 128 4.25 9.48 2.10
N MET A 129 5.14 10.45 1.95
CA MET A 129 5.77 11.16 3.10
C MET A 129 4.75 11.99 3.88
N LEU A 130 3.75 12.59 3.22
CA LEU A 130 2.65 13.27 3.91
C LEU A 130 1.87 12.29 4.79
N VAL A 131 1.46 11.16 4.23
CA VAL A 131 0.74 10.10 4.95
C VAL A 131 1.57 9.55 6.13
N ALA A 132 2.88 9.35 5.91
CA ALA A 132 3.79 8.88 6.94
C ALA A 132 3.87 9.80 8.16
N MET A 133 3.57 11.10 8.01
CA MET A 133 3.58 12.07 9.13
C MET A 133 2.44 11.85 10.12
N ALA A 134 1.46 11.01 9.83
CA ALA A 134 0.44 10.61 10.80
C ALA A 134 0.98 9.63 11.87
N ALA A 135 2.12 8.97 11.63
CA ALA A 135 2.71 8.02 12.56
C ALA A 135 3.30 8.71 13.80
N ASP A 136 3.14 8.06 14.96
CA ASP A 136 3.79 8.46 16.22
C ASP A 136 5.27 8.06 16.25
N GLU A 137 5.56 6.87 15.71
CA GLU A 137 6.90 6.35 15.49
C GLU A 137 7.01 5.90 14.03
N LEU A 138 8.07 6.30 13.32
CA LEU A 138 8.26 6.03 11.89
C LEU A 138 9.62 5.38 11.64
N TYR A 139 9.58 4.23 11.01
CA TYR A 139 10.74 3.39 10.72
C TYR A 139 10.88 3.11 9.23
N ALA A 140 12.07 2.74 8.81
CA ALA A 140 12.35 2.40 7.42
C ALA A 140 13.35 1.25 7.30
N SER A 141 13.24 0.45 6.24
CA SER A 141 14.32 -0.47 5.87
C SER A 141 15.58 0.29 5.47
N ARG A 142 16.73 -0.30 5.67
CA ARG A 142 18.03 0.29 5.30
C ARG A 142 18.13 0.73 3.82
N MET A 143 17.38 0.07 2.93
CA MET A 143 17.40 0.34 1.49
C MET A 143 16.19 1.13 1.01
N THR A 144 15.34 1.60 1.92
CA THR A 144 14.18 2.43 1.59
C THR A 144 14.63 3.72 0.89
N ILE A 145 13.89 4.08 -0.14
CA ILE A 145 13.95 5.39 -0.79
C ILE A 145 12.84 6.26 -0.20
N ALA A 146 13.20 7.42 0.33
CA ALA A 146 12.30 8.38 0.96
C ALA A 146 12.40 9.76 0.31
N GLY A 147 11.61 10.71 0.79
CA GLY A 147 11.73 12.12 0.38
C GLY A 147 10.86 12.47 -0.82
N ASN A 148 11.43 13.09 -1.85
CA ASN A 148 10.67 13.65 -2.98
C ASN A 148 9.56 14.59 -2.50
N ILE A 149 9.83 15.34 -1.42
CA ILE A 149 8.86 16.26 -0.80
C ILE A 149 8.69 17.46 -1.70
N GLY A 150 7.53 17.55 -2.32
CA GLY A 150 7.20 18.59 -3.28
C GLY A 150 5.88 18.34 -3.99
N VAL A 151 5.36 19.36 -4.65
CA VAL A 151 4.12 19.31 -5.43
C VAL A 151 4.38 19.86 -6.83
N TYR A 152 3.80 19.23 -7.84
CA TYR A 152 3.92 19.69 -9.22
C TYR A 152 2.58 19.58 -9.96
N MET A 153 2.41 20.41 -10.97
CA MET A 153 1.35 20.27 -11.98
C MET A 153 1.98 20.19 -13.36
N THR A 154 1.42 19.33 -14.21
CA THR A 154 1.88 19.19 -15.59
C THR A 154 0.87 19.87 -16.53
N ALA A 155 1.35 20.76 -17.39
CA ALA A 155 0.59 21.27 -18.52
C ALA A 155 1.21 20.75 -19.82
N VAL A 156 0.39 20.13 -20.67
CA VAL A 156 0.81 19.62 -21.98
C VAL A 156 0.22 20.51 -23.06
N SER A 157 1.04 20.97 -24.01
CA SER A 157 0.59 21.64 -25.23
C SER A 157 0.83 20.74 -26.44
N ASP A 158 -0.23 20.38 -27.13
CA ASP A 158 -0.21 19.61 -28.37
C ASP A 158 -0.60 20.43 -29.62
N ALA A 159 -0.79 21.73 -29.47
CA ALA A 159 -1.21 22.64 -30.52
C ALA A 159 -0.35 22.57 -31.79
N GLU A 160 0.98 22.53 -31.64
CA GLU A 160 1.90 22.41 -32.78
C GLU A 160 1.83 21.02 -33.46
N LEU A 161 1.50 19.96 -32.69
CA LEU A 161 1.28 18.64 -33.26
C LEU A 161 0.01 18.62 -34.10
N TYR A 162 -1.11 19.14 -33.60
CA TYR A 162 -2.35 19.24 -34.35
C TYR A 162 -2.18 20.03 -35.64
N LYS A 163 -1.52 21.17 -35.59
CA LYS A 163 -1.20 21.96 -36.77
C LYS A 163 -0.40 21.20 -37.82
N LYS A 164 0.57 20.37 -37.40
CA LYS A 164 1.37 19.55 -38.34
C LYS A 164 0.55 18.46 -39.03
N VAL A 165 -0.48 17.94 -38.38
CA VAL A 165 -1.38 16.92 -38.96
C VAL A 165 -2.65 17.52 -39.62
N GLY A 166 -2.74 18.87 -39.71
CA GLY A 166 -3.84 19.57 -40.36
C GLY A 166 -5.13 19.62 -39.53
N VAL A 167 -5.03 19.50 -38.20
CA VAL A 167 -6.15 19.67 -37.26
C VAL A 167 -6.07 21.08 -36.69
N GLU A 168 -7.17 21.81 -36.76
CA GLU A 168 -7.36 23.11 -36.10
C GLU A 168 -8.38 22.94 -35.00
N LEU A 169 -8.01 23.36 -33.76
CA LEU A 169 -8.91 23.39 -32.61
C LEU A 169 -9.32 24.84 -32.34
N GLU A 170 -10.61 25.04 -32.20
CA GLU A 170 -11.19 26.31 -31.78
C GLU A 170 -11.95 26.11 -30.47
N TYR A 171 -11.63 26.88 -29.46
CA TYR A 171 -12.32 26.88 -28.18
C TYR A 171 -13.18 28.13 -28.03
N ILE A 172 -14.48 27.94 -27.79
CA ILE A 172 -15.40 29.01 -27.44
C ILE A 172 -15.64 28.90 -25.93
N ALA A 173 -15.07 29.82 -25.17
CA ALA A 173 -15.06 29.77 -23.71
C ALA A 173 -15.64 31.04 -23.09
N THR A 174 -16.17 30.94 -21.87
CA THR A 174 -16.74 32.04 -21.11
C THR A 174 -15.70 32.92 -20.41
N GLY A 175 -14.45 32.51 -20.36
CA GLY A 175 -13.35 33.22 -19.70
C GLY A 175 -11.98 32.74 -20.19
N GLU A 176 -11.00 33.64 -20.10
CA GLU A 176 -9.63 33.43 -20.63
C GLU A 176 -8.89 32.26 -19.97
N ASN A 177 -9.22 31.97 -18.71
CA ASN A 177 -8.60 30.88 -17.95
C ASN A 177 -9.37 29.54 -17.99
N LYS A 178 -10.48 29.45 -18.79
CA LYS A 178 -11.33 28.26 -18.83
C LYS A 178 -10.69 27.10 -19.61
N VAL A 179 -9.82 27.41 -20.58
CA VAL A 179 -9.09 26.45 -21.40
C VAL A 179 -7.59 26.74 -21.26
N PRO A 180 -6.99 26.33 -20.15
CA PRO A 180 -5.57 26.60 -19.92
C PRO A 180 -4.69 25.72 -20.79
N GLY A 181 -3.51 26.22 -21.16
CA GLY A 181 -2.49 25.45 -21.86
C GLY A 181 -2.72 25.32 -23.37
N TYR A 182 -3.70 25.99 -23.97
CA TYR A 182 -3.90 25.99 -25.40
C TYR A 182 -3.88 27.43 -25.99
N PRO A 183 -3.05 27.69 -27.00
CA PRO A 183 -2.01 26.80 -27.57
C PRO A 183 -0.83 26.55 -26.62
N GLU A 184 -0.68 27.37 -25.62
CA GLU A 184 0.29 27.28 -24.52
C GLU A 184 -0.25 28.04 -23.30
N LEU A 185 0.31 27.76 -22.11
CA LEU A 185 -0.03 28.53 -20.92
C LEU A 185 0.38 30.00 -21.08
N THR A 186 -0.54 30.91 -20.76
CA THR A 186 -0.20 32.33 -20.59
C THR A 186 0.59 32.53 -19.28
N ASP A 187 1.25 33.69 -19.14
CA ASP A 187 1.96 34.01 -17.90
C ASP A 187 0.99 34.11 -16.72
N GLU A 188 -0.24 34.65 -16.93
CA GLU A 188 -1.28 34.68 -15.90
C GLU A 188 -1.71 33.29 -15.46
N GLN A 189 -1.93 32.37 -16.40
CA GLN A 189 -2.28 30.98 -16.09
C GLN A 189 -1.16 30.28 -15.34
N ARG A 190 0.11 30.55 -15.69
CA ARG A 190 1.27 30.00 -14.96
C ARG A 190 1.28 30.46 -13.49
N GLU A 191 1.01 31.74 -13.24
CA GLU A 191 0.96 32.28 -11.88
C GLU A 191 -0.22 31.69 -11.09
N ILE A 192 -1.40 31.51 -11.71
CA ILE A 192 -2.55 30.84 -11.07
C ILE A 192 -2.17 29.43 -10.63
N TYR A 193 -1.57 28.63 -11.53
CA TYR A 193 -1.17 27.26 -11.19
C TYR A 193 -0.01 27.20 -10.19
N ARG A 194 0.92 28.13 -10.28
CA ARG A 194 2.01 28.23 -9.31
C ARG A 194 1.46 28.48 -7.90
N ALA A 195 0.52 29.41 -7.75
CA ALA A 195 -0.11 29.69 -6.46
C ALA A 195 -0.79 28.44 -5.86
N MET A 196 -1.49 27.64 -6.69
CA MET A 196 -2.10 26.38 -6.24
C MET A 196 -1.06 25.35 -5.78
N VAL A 197 0.04 25.20 -6.53
CA VAL A 197 1.13 24.28 -6.18
C VAL A 197 1.83 24.72 -4.89
N GLU A 198 2.07 26.04 -4.73
CA GLU A 198 2.69 26.61 -3.53
C GLU A 198 1.81 26.44 -2.29
N GLU A 199 0.49 26.67 -2.40
CA GLU A 199 -0.45 26.47 -1.29
C GLU A 199 -0.46 25.00 -0.82
N SER A 200 -0.54 24.05 -1.76
CA SER A 200 -0.47 22.62 -1.45
C SER A 200 0.88 22.24 -0.82
N PHE A 201 1.96 22.83 -1.30
CA PHE A 201 3.29 22.58 -0.77
C PHE A 201 3.51 23.15 0.63
N ASP A 202 2.94 24.32 0.91
CA ASP A 202 2.99 24.93 2.25
C ASP A 202 2.27 24.05 3.27
N PHE A 203 1.10 23.53 2.94
CA PHE A 203 0.39 22.54 3.76
C PHE A 203 1.25 21.28 4.02
N PHE A 204 1.88 20.74 2.98
CA PHE A 204 2.75 19.57 3.12
C PHE A 204 3.93 19.85 4.07
N LYS A 205 4.58 21.02 3.92
CA LYS A 205 5.67 21.43 4.82
C LYS A 205 5.20 21.58 6.27
N GLU A 206 4.01 22.15 6.47
CA GLU A 206 3.43 22.35 7.81
C GLU A 206 3.17 20.99 8.50
N ALA A 207 2.63 20.01 7.77
CA ALA A 207 2.40 18.67 8.28
C ALA A 207 3.72 18.01 8.75
N ILE A 208 4.79 18.08 7.94
CA ILE A 208 6.10 17.53 8.30
C ILE A 208 6.69 18.28 9.49
N ALA A 209 6.68 19.62 9.47
CA ALA A 209 7.22 20.44 10.55
C ALA A 209 6.54 20.12 11.88
N SER A 210 5.20 20.00 11.87
CA SER A 210 4.40 19.68 13.05
C SER A 210 4.67 18.28 13.56
N ALA A 211 4.71 17.28 12.68
CA ALA A 211 4.87 15.88 13.07
C ALA A 211 6.28 15.59 13.63
N ARG A 212 7.30 16.24 13.07
CA ARG A 212 8.72 15.95 13.38
C ARG A 212 9.42 17.04 14.19
N GLY A 213 8.73 18.13 14.54
CA GLY A 213 9.30 19.24 15.30
C GLY A 213 10.44 19.97 14.57
N LEU A 214 10.42 19.99 13.23
CA LEU A 214 11.49 20.56 12.42
C LEU A 214 11.25 22.07 12.16
N SER A 215 12.33 22.84 12.21
CA SER A 215 12.27 24.25 11.84
C SER A 215 12.23 24.44 10.31
N GLU A 216 11.76 25.59 9.85
CA GLU A 216 11.77 25.96 8.44
C GLU A 216 13.15 25.89 7.82
N GLU A 217 14.20 26.29 8.54
CA GLU A 217 15.59 26.22 8.09
C GLU A 217 16.06 24.78 7.88
N GLN A 218 15.70 23.87 8.79
CA GLN A 218 16.00 22.44 8.67
C GLN A 218 15.29 21.86 7.44
N MET A 219 14.02 22.16 7.27
CA MET A 219 13.21 21.65 6.15
C MET A 219 13.68 22.15 4.80
N ALA A 220 14.13 23.40 4.68
CA ALA A 220 14.65 23.97 3.42
C ALA A 220 15.82 23.17 2.82
N SER A 221 16.51 22.35 3.63
CA SER A 221 17.64 21.54 3.17
C SER A 221 17.23 20.30 2.37
N PHE A 222 15.96 19.86 2.42
CA PHE A 222 15.50 18.63 1.80
C PHE A 222 14.11 18.72 1.13
N THR A 223 13.41 19.85 1.23
CA THR A 223 12.08 20.05 0.61
C THR A 223 12.18 20.65 -0.80
N ASP A 224 13.14 20.22 -1.56
CA ASP A 224 13.37 20.62 -2.95
C ASP A 224 13.03 19.51 -3.96
N GLY A 225 12.30 18.48 -3.52
CA GLY A 225 11.93 17.34 -4.35
C GLY A 225 13.01 16.27 -4.49
N ARG A 226 14.10 16.34 -3.71
CA ARG A 226 15.14 15.32 -3.76
C ARG A 226 14.72 14.00 -3.11
N LEU A 227 15.27 12.89 -3.63
CA LEU A 227 15.19 11.60 -2.96
C LEU A 227 16.21 11.52 -1.82
N LEU A 228 15.86 10.78 -0.79
CA LEU A 228 16.67 10.53 0.39
C LEU A 228 16.81 9.01 0.60
N THR A 229 17.95 8.59 1.11
CA THR A 229 18.07 7.25 1.71
C THR A 229 17.46 7.24 3.11
N ALA A 230 17.11 6.06 3.62
CA ALA A 230 16.63 5.92 5.00
C ALA A 230 17.58 6.52 6.04
N ILE A 231 18.89 6.37 5.83
CA ILE A 231 19.92 6.95 6.72
C ILE A 231 19.86 8.47 6.70
N GLN A 232 19.76 9.08 5.52
CA GLN A 232 19.60 10.54 5.39
C GLN A 232 18.31 11.03 6.00
N ALA A 233 17.19 10.29 5.81
CA ALA A 233 15.90 10.62 6.43
C ALA A 233 16.00 10.60 7.96
N LYS A 234 16.70 9.63 8.55
CA LYS A 234 16.99 9.57 9.98
C LYS A 234 17.86 10.74 10.45
N GLU A 235 18.95 11.04 9.76
CA GLU A 235 19.85 12.15 10.10
C GLU A 235 19.15 13.52 10.04
N LEU A 236 18.15 13.67 9.16
CA LEU A 236 17.33 14.87 9.03
C LEU A 236 16.17 14.91 10.02
N GLY A 237 15.92 13.85 10.79
CA GLY A 237 14.85 13.77 11.77
C GLY A 237 13.47 13.45 11.16
N LEU A 238 13.43 13.00 9.92
CA LEU A 238 12.19 12.61 9.24
C LEU A 238 11.65 11.27 9.72
N ILE A 239 12.52 10.35 10.17
CA ILE A 239 12.17 9.06 10.74
C ILE A 239 12.91 8.83 12.07
N ASP A 240 12.39 7.93 12.89
CA ASP A 240 12.93 7.65 14.22
C ASP A 240 14.12 6.71 14.16
N ASP A 241 14.01 5.60 13.39
CA ASP A 241 15.14 4.68 13.20
C ASP A 241 15.07 3.92 11.89
N VAL A 242 16.18 3.23 11.61
CA VAL A 242 16.31 2.28 10.50
C VAL A 242 16.34 0.88 11.07
N MET A 243 15.33 0.07 10.73
CA MET A 243 15.22 -1.33 11.14
C MET A 243 14.51 -2.16 10.08
N TYR A 244 14.59 -3.48 10.17
CA TYR A 244 13.80 -4.34 9.32
C TYR A 244 12.38 -4.51 9.85
N TYR A 245 11.45 -4.89 8.97
CA TYR A 245 10.04 -5.03 9.34
C TYR A 245 9.80 -6.11 10.41
N ASP A 246 10.52 -7.21 10.34
CA ASP A 246 10.50 -8.28 11.34
C ASP A 246 10.97 -7.79 12.72
N GLU A 247 11.97 -6.92 12.78
CA GLU A 247 12.43 -6.30 14.03
C GLU A 247 11.34 -5.40 14.66
N LEU A 248 10.59 -4.65 13.81
CA LEU A 248 9.44 -3.87 14.29
C LEU A 248 8.32 -4.80 14.80
N VAL A 249 7.99 -5.86 14.06
CA VAL A 249 6.96 -6.83 14.49
C VAL A 249 7.35 -7.51 15.79
N ASP A 250 8.62 -7.88 15.97
CA ASP A 250 9.12 -8.47 17.21
C ASP A 250 8.98 -7.48 18.38
N ALA A 251 9.35 -6.21 18.18
CA ALA A 251 9.22 -5.16 19.20
C ALA A 251 7.75 -4.91 19.57
N LEU A 252 6.85 -4.91 18.59
CA LEU A 252 5.41 -4.76 18.86
C LEU A 252 4.84 -6.00 19.57
N SER A 253 5.28 -7.20 19.25
CA SER A 253 4.88 -8.42 19.94
C SER A 253 5.34 -8.45 21.40
N GLU A 254 6.45 -7.80 21.74
CA GLU A 254 6.87 -7.60 23.12
C GLU A 254 6.02 -6.54 23.84
N LYS A 255 5.62 -5.47 23.12
CA LYS A 255 4.81 -4.37 23.67
C LYS A 255 3.33 -4.76 23.84
N TYR A 256 2.81 -5.57 22.92
CA TYR A 256 1.43 -6.09 22.88
C TYR A 256 1.45 -7.63 22.93
N PRO A 257 1.85 -8.24 24.07
CA PRO A 257 2.18 -9.66 24.13
C PRO A 257 0.98 -10.60 23.95
N ASP A 258 -0.23 -10.11 24.12
CA ASP A 258 -1.46 -10.89 24.06
C ASP A 258 -2.27 -10.61 22.77
N ASP A 259 -1.84 -9.64 21.97
CA ASP A 259 -2.52 -9.20 20.75
C ASP A 259 -2.04 -9.96 19.52
N GLU A 260 -2.93 -10.12 18.57
CA GLU A 260 -2.64 -10.63 17.23
C GLU A 260 -2.32 -9.45 16.27
N LEU A 261 -1.38 -9.62 15.35
CA LEU A 261 -1.22 -8.69 14.23
C LEU A 261 -2.25 -9.05 13.14
N LYS A 262 -3.31 -8.26 13.04
CA LYS A 262 -4.44 -8.50 12.12
C LYS A 262 -4.35 -7.59 10.90
N ASN A 263 -4.28 -8.20 9.70
CA ASN A 263 -4.35 -7.44 8.46
C ASN A 263 -5.78 -6.93 8.21
N VAL A 264 -5.92 -5.61 8.09
CA VAL A 264 -7.18 -4.89 7.82
C VAL A 264 -7.16 -4.19 6.46
N THR A 265 -6.12 -4.41 5.67
CA THR A 265 -6.03 -3.88 4.30
C THR A 265 -7.21 -4.39 3.48
N PRO A 266 -7.91 -3.51 2.71
CA PRO A 266 -9.09 -3.91 1.95
C PRO A 266 -8.87 -5.10 1.02
N ASP A 267 -9.89 -5.96 0.89
CA ASP A 267 -9.91 -7.06 -0.08
C ASP A 267 -9.94 -6.48 -1.51
N GLY A 268 -9.03 -6.87 -2.35
CA GLY A 268 -8.81 -6.34 -3.71
C GLY A 268 -7.37 -5.94 -3.91
N TYR A 269 -6.66 -5.73 -2.82
CA TYR A 269 -5.23 -5.53 -2.80
C TYR A 269 -4.51 -6.89 -2.93
N ALA A 270 -3.91 -7.13 -4.09
CA ALA A 270 -3.02 -8.28 -4.30
C ALA A 270 -1.63 -8.01 -3.72
N GLY A 271 -1.55 -7.32 -2.58
CA GLY A 271 -0.31 -7.05 -1.87
C GLY A 271 0.35 -8.33 -1.42
N TYR A 272 1.66 -8.31 -1.37
CA TYR A 272 2.45 -9.39 -0.79
C TYR A 272 1.97 -9.61 0.66
N ALA A 273 1.08 -10.58 0.84
CA ALA A 273 0.84 -11.12 2.15
C ALA A 273 2.19 -11.63 2.66
N VAL A 274 2.81 -10.91 3.57
CA VAL A 274 3.86 -11.45 4.42
C VAL A 274 3.15 -12.40 5.37
N SER A 275 2.66 -13.52 4.81
CA SER A 275 2.13 -14.62 5.59
C SER A 275 3.33 -15.28 6.25
N SER A 276 3.33 -15.27 7.55
CA SER A 276 4.08 -16.28 8.31
C SER A 276 3.69 -17.67 7.78
N GLY A 277 4.42 -18.16 6.77
CA GLY A 277 4.53 -19.57 6.46
C GLY A 277 3.55 -20.23 5.48
N SER A 278 2.86 -19.56 4.58
CA SER A 278 2.19 -20.22 3.46
C SER A 278 2.46 -19.51 2.14
N SER A 279 3.07 -20.22 1.19
CA SER A 279 3.23 -19.75 -0.19
C SER A 279 1.85 -19.43 -0.80
N PRO A 280 1.71 -18.35 -1.59
CA PRO A 280 0.46 -18.09 -2.33
C PRO A 280 0.13 -19.32 -3.19
N SER A 281 -1.11 -19.80 -3.13
CA SER A 281 -1.57 -20.82 -4.04
C SER A 281 -1.49 -20.27 -5.47
N LEU A 282 -0.88 -21.05 -6.39
CA LEU A 282 -0.70 -20.67 -7.80
C LEU A 282 -2.02 -20.79 -8.61
N ASP A 283 -3.18 -20.55 -7.98
CA ASP A 283 -4.50 -20.72 -8.60
C ASP A 283 -4.72 -19.81 -9.81
N TRP A 284 -4.10 -18.64 -9.85
CA TRP A 284 -4.17 -17.74 -11.01
C TRP A 284 -3.50 -18.32 -12.27
N LEU A 285 -2.49 -19.22 -12.12
CA LEU A 285 -1.88 -19.90 -13.27
C LEU A 285 -2.86 -20.86 -13.94
N SER A 286 -3.71 -21.53 -13.17
CA SER A 286 -4.73 -22.44 -13.71
C SER A 286 -5.83 -21.67 -14.46
N GLU A 287 -6.12 -20.44 -14.05
CA GLU A 287 -7.07 -19.56 -14.71
C GLU A 287 -6.52 -18.99 -16.02
N ILE A 288 -5.23 -18.65 -16.06
CA ILE A 288 -4.54 -18.25 -17.30
C ILE A 288 -4.42 -19.42 -18.27
N GLU A 289 -4.09 -20.62 -17.82
CA GLU A 289 -4.06 -21.82 -18.66
C GLU A 289 -5.43 -22.09 -19.30
N LYS A 290 -6.51 -21.96 -18.52
CA LYS A 290 -7.88 -22.10 -19.01
C LYS A 290 -8.25 -21.03 -20.05
N LEU A 291 -7.86 -19.77 -19.85
CA LEU A 291 -8.05 -18.70 -20.82
C LEU A 291 -7.23 -18.90 -22.11
N ILE A 292 -6.04 -19.48 -22.01
CA ILE A 292 -5.22 -19.84 -23.17
C ILE A 292 -5.85 -20.99 -23.96
N GLU A 293 -6.37 -22.02 -23.30
CA GLU A 293 -7.07 -23.15 -23.95
C GLU A 293 -8.38 -22.69 -24.64
N GLU A 294 -9.19 -21.86 -23.98
CA GLU A 294 -10.41 -21.31 -24.56
C GLU A 294 -10.15 -20.42 -25.80
N ASN A 295 -9.02 -19.70 -25.85
CA ASN A 295 -8.64 -18.89 -27.01
C ASN A 295 -7.98 -19.70 -28.15
N GLN A 296 -7.45 -20.89 -27.89
CA GLN A 296 -6.92 -21.76 -28.95
C GLN A 296 -8.01 -22.46 -29.75
N ASP A 297 -9.16 -22.76 -29.13
CA ASP A 297 -10.31 -23.38 -29.82
C ASP A 297 -11.06 -22.39 -30.75
N THR A 298 -10.92 -21.08 -30.55
CA THR A 298 -11.59 -20.06 -31.41
C THR A 298 -10.82 -19.70 -32.70
N THR A 299 -9.55 -20.14 -32.86
CA THR A 299 -8.70 -19.84 -34.03
C THR A 299 -8.63 -20.99 -35.04
N GLY A 300 -9.45 -22.04 -34.90
CA GLY A 300 -9.52 -23.20 -35.79
C GLY A 300 -10.23 -22.99 -37.13
N GLY A 301 -10.54 -21.76 -37.56
CA GLY A 301 -11.19 -21.44 -38.86
C GLY A 301 -10.18 -21.10 -39.93
N ARG A 302 -9.73 -22.09 -40.72
CA ARG A 302 -8.96 -21.87 -41.96
C ARG A 302 -9.80 -21.10 -43.00
N HIS A 303 -9.50 -19.85 -43.24
CA HIS A 303 -9.87 -19.19 -44.51
C HIS A 303 -8.76 -19.37 -45.54
N VAL A 304 -8.95 -20.34 -46.44
CA VAL A 304 -8.19 -20.48 -47.66
C VAL A 304 -8.69 -19.40 -48.64
N LEU A 305 -7.93 -18.34 -48.83
CA LEU A 305 -8.13 -17.44 -49.98
C LEU A 305 -7.44 -18.07 -51.19
N ARG A 306 -8.25 -18.67 -52.10
CA ARG A 306 -7.86 -18.94 -53.50
C ARG A 306 -8.06 -17.66 -54.31
N GLY A 307 -6.99 -17.24 -54.98
CA GLY A 307 -6.99 -16.08 -55.83
C GLY A 307 -7.79 -16.26 -57.14
N ARG A 308 -8.19 -15.14 -57.67
CA ARG A 308 -8.18 -14.80 -59.08
C ARG A 308 -7.85 -13.33 -59.26
#